data_35355f2a0f2255ac2d903cb2dc10b53f
#
_entry.id   35355f2a0f2255ac2d903cb2dc10b53f
#
_cell.length_a   1.000
_cell.length_b   1.000
_cell.length_c   1.000
_cell.angle_alpha   90.00
_cell.angle_beta   90.00
_cell.angle_gamma   90.00
#
_symmetry.space_group_name_H-M   'P 1'
#
loop_
_entity.id
_entity.type
_entity.pdbx_description
1 polymer ?
#
loop_
_entity_poly.entity_id
_entity_poly.type
_entity_poly.pdbx_seq_one_letter_code
_entity_poly.pdbx_strand_id
1 'polypeptide(L)'
;HDPLVGYIPHGLTNEEADQMREQDPDKYIKLSYESMGTHVKHMLKLKDRGAHTFDYGNNLRERAKQAGVMNAFDFPGFVPAYIRPLFCEGKGPFRWAALSGDPNDILKTDKLMLELFPEDKALAKWVEMAQKRISFQGLPARICWLGYGERKKAGLAFNELVKSGKVKAPLVIGRDHLDS
;
A
#
# COMPACT_ATOMS: atom_id res chain seq x y z
N HIS A 1 -9.23 -7.67 -1.42
CA HIS A 1 -10.54 -7.96 -2.03
C HIS A 1 -10.60 -9.43 -2.38
N ASP A 2 -11.56 -10.15 -1.82
CA ASP A 2 -11.83 -11.50 -2.29
C ASP A 2 -12.28 -11.40 -3.75
N PRO A 3 -11.59 -12.05 -4.68
CA PRO A 3 -11.95 -12.01 -6.09
C PRO A 3 -13.37 -12.50 -6.38
N LEU A 4 -13.92 -13.37 -5.53
CA LEU A 4 -15.28 -13.89 -5.70
C LEU A 4 -16.39 -12.87 -5.44
N VAL A 5 -16.07 -11.77 -4.71
CA VAL A 5 -17.06 -10.77 -4.30
C VAL A 5 -16.95 -9.48 -5.11
N GLY A 6 -15.81 -9.19 -5.71
CA GLY A 6 -15.56 -7.89 -6.33
C GLY A 6 -14.72 -7.88 -7.60
N TYR A 7 -14.31 -9.03 -8.12
CA TYR A 7 -13.53 -9.10 -9.35
C TYR A 7 -14.46 -9.09 -10.57
N ILE A 8 -14.43 -8.03 -11.35
CA ILE A 8 -15.26 -7.92 -12.54
C ILE A 8 -14.64 -8.76 -13.68
N PRO A 9 -15.40 -9.73 -14.24
CA PRO A 9 -14.92 -10.50 -15.36
C PRO A 9 -14.56 -9.63 -16.57
N HIS A 10 -13.51 -10.01 -17.27
CA HIS A 10 -13.07 -9.28 -18.47
C HIS A 10 -14.20 -9.20 -19.50
N GLY A 11 -14.42 -8.02 -20.05
CA GLY A 11 -15.42 -7.75 -21.06
C GLY A 11 -16.81 -7.39 -20.55
N LEU A 12 -17.01 -7.36 -19.22
CA LEU A 12 -18.26 -6.91 -18.62
C LEU A 12 -18.13 -5.50 -18.06
N THR A 13 -19.20 -4.72 -18.10
CA THR A 13 -19.37 -3.51 -17.31
C THR A 13 -19.66 -3.86 -15.85
N ASN A 14 -19.63 -2.87 -14.95
CA ASN A 14 -19.99 -3.06 -13.54
C ASN A 14 -21.44 -3.55 -13.42
N GLU A 15 -22.34 -2.93 -14.17
CA GLU A 15 -23.76 -3.25 -14.16
C GLU A 15 -24.03 -4.68 -14.66
N GLU A 16 -23.38 -5.10 -15.75
CA GLU A 16 -23.49 -6.45 -16.26
C GLU A 16 -22.92 -7.50 -15.30
N ALA A 17 -21.82 -7.17 -14.63
CA ALA A 17 -21.21 -8.04 -13.63
C ALA A 17 -22.12 -8.20 -12.40
N ASP A 18 -22.73 -7.11 -11.93
CA ASP A 18 -23.67 -7.14 -10.81
C ASP A 18 -24.94 -7.96 -11.16
N GLN A 19 -25.51 -7.74 -12.35
CA GLN A 19 -26.65 -8.53 -12.83
C GLN A 19 -26.29 -10.02 -12.94
N MET A 20 -25.14 -10.34 -13.51
CA MET A 20 -24.69 -11.74 -13.64
C MET A 20 -24.48 -12.39 -12.27
N ARG A 21 -23.94 -11.66 -11.30
CA ARG A 21 -23.73 -12.14 -9.93
C ARG A 21 -25.03 -12.54 -9.25
N GLU A 22 -26.12 -11.78 -9.52
CA GLU A 22 -27.44 -12.05 -8.97
C GLU A 22 -28.18 -13.16 -9.71
N GLN A 23 -28.09 -13.20 -11.04
CA GLN A 23 -28.89 -14.11 -11.90
C GLN A 23 -28.20 -15.46 -12.13
N ASP A 24 -26.88 -15.48 -12.25
CA ASP A 24 -26.07 -16.67 -12.52
C ASP A 24 -24.71 -16.59 -11.81
N PRO A 25 -24.70 -16.79 -10.48
CA PRO A 25 -23.49 -16.67 -9.67
C PRO A 25 -22.40 -17.67 -10.09
N ASP A 26 -22.75 -18.86 -10.54
CA ASP A 26 -21.79 -19.88 -10.95
C ASP A 26 -21.05 -19.45 -12.22
N LYS A 27 -21.75 -18.89 -13.18
CA LYS A 27 -21.16 -18.31 -14.39
C LYS A 27 -20.27 -17.11 -14.06
N TYR A 28 -20.74 -16.23 -13.18
CA TYR A 28 -19.94 -15.09 -12.71
C TYR A 28 -18.62 -15.53 -12.09
N ILE A 29 -18.66 -16.51 -11.18
CA ILE A 29 -17.48 -17.08 -10.52
C ILE A 29 -16.52 -17.66 -11.57
N LYS A 30 -17.02 -18.48 -12.49
CA LYS A 30 -16.22 -19.09 -13.55
C LYS A 30 -15.48 -18.03 -14.39
N LEU A 31 -16.19 -17.02 -14.89
CA LEU A 31 -15.60 -15.95 -15.70
C LEU A 31 -14.61 -15.10 -14.90
N SER A 32 -14.86 -14.88 -13.59
CA SER A 32 -13.93 -14.21 -12.71
C SER A 32 -12.61 -14.99 -12.57
N TYR A 33 -12.67 -16.30 -12.37
CA TYR A 33 -11.49 -17.16 -12.33
C TYR A 33 -10.70 -17.14 -13.64
N GLU A 34 -11.35 -17.24 -14.78
CA GLU A 34 -10.71 -17.16 -16.11
C GLU A 34 -10.00 -15.81 -16.30
N SER A 35 -10.64 -14.73 -15.87
CA SER A 35 -10.09 -13.37 -15.94
C SER A 35 -8.90 -13.20 -15.01
N MET A 36 -8.97 -13.72 -13.79
CA MET A 36 -7.84 -13.71 -12.85
C MET A 36 -6.67 -14.54 -13.36
N GLY A 37 -6.93 -15.70 -13.95
CA GLY A 37 -5.90 -16.50 -14.61
C GLY A 37 -5.19 -15.73 -15.72
N THR A 38 -5.94 -15.02 -16.55
CA THR A 38 -5.41 -14.17 -17.62
C THR A 38 -4.58 -13.01 -17.05
N HIS A 39 -5.07 -12.35 -15.99
CA HIS A 39 -4.36 -11.27 -15.30
C HIS A 39 -3.00 -11.74 -14.80
N VAL A 40 -2.96 -12.85 -14.06
CA VAL A 40 -1.70 -13.39 -13.52
C VAL A 40 -0.74 -13.84 -14.62
N LYS A 41 -1.22 -14.44 -15.71
CA LYS A 41 -0.39 -14.75 -16.88
C LYS A 41 0.29 -13.51 -17.47
N HIS A 42 -0.41 -12.38 -17.51
CA HIS A 42 0.19 -11.12 -17.96
C HIS A 42 1.19 -10.55 -16.96
N MET A 43 0.93 -10.66 -15.64
CA MET A 43 1.90 -10.28 -14.61
C MET A 43 3.19 -11.10 -14.73
N LEU A 44 3.10 -12.41 -14.98
CA LEU A 44 4.26 -13.27 -15.20
C LEU A 44 5.04 -12.85 -16.46
N LYS A 45 4.36 -12.54 -17.57
CA LYS A 45 5.02 -12.01 -18.77
C LYS A 45 5.72 -10.68 -18.53
N LEU A 46 5.17 -9.80 -17.70
CA LEU A 46 5.83 -8.55 -17.33
C LEU A 46 7.06 -8.80 -16.47
N LYS A 47 6.98 -9.74 -15.51
CA LYS A 47 8.14 -10.19 -14.73
C LYS A 47 9.26 -10.70 -15.61
N ASP A 48 8.94 -11.56 -16.60
CA ASP A 48 9.92 -12.13 -17.52
C ASP A 48 10.62 -11.06 -18.39
N ARG A 49 9.96 -9.91 -18.56
CA ARG A 49 10.52 -8.72 -19.21
C ARG A 49 11.31 -7.80 -18.27
N GLY A 50 11.51 -8.22 -17.01
CA GLY A 50 12.27 -7.46 -16.00
C GLY A 50 11.45 -6.46 -15.18
N ALA A 51 10.13 -6.47 -15.25
CA ALA A 51 9.31 -5.65 -14.38
C ALA A 51 9.31 -6.18 -12.94
N HIS A 52 9.35 -5.26 -11.96
CA HIS A 52 9.11 -5.60 -10.56
C HIS A 52 7.64 -5.94 -10.35
N THR A 53 7.36 -7.22 -10.20
CA THR A 53 6.00 -7.75 -10.11
C THR A 53 5.77 -8.34 -8.73
N PHE A 54 4.67 -7.94 -8.08
CA PHE A 54 4.24 -8.47 -6.78
C PHE A 54 2.72 -8.37 -6.67
N ASP A 55 2.13 -9.19 -5.81
CA ASP A 55 0.73 -9.06 -5.44
C ASP A 55 0.60 -8.44 -4.03
N TYR A 56 -0.50 -7.73 -3.80
CA TYR A 56 -0.74 -7.02 -2.54
C TYR A 56 -1.47 -7.85 -1.47
N GLY A 57 -1.67 -9.16 -1.71
CA GLY A 57 -2.27 -10.08 -0.71
C GLY A 57 -3.79 -10.20 -0.80
N ASN A 58 -4.34 -10.20 -2.01
CA ASN A 58 -5.78 -10.27 -2.28
C ASN A 58 -6.25 -11.62 -2.82
N ASN A 59 -5.55 -12.71 -2.54
CA ASN A 59 -5.83 -14.06 -3.05
C ASN A 59 -5.76 -14.23 -4.58
N LEU A 60 -5.36 -13.22 -5.35
CA LEU A 60 -5.33 -13.27 -6.81
C LEU A 60 -4.51 -14.45 -7.35
N ARG A 61 -3.31 -14.69 -6.78
CA ARG A 61 -2.43 -15.80 -7.20
C ARG A 61 -3.03 -17.16 -6.90
N GLU A 62 -3.65 -17.31 -5.74
CA GLU A 62 -4.33 -18.57 -5.37
C GLU A 62 -5.50 -18.87 -6.32
N ARG A 63 -6.33 -17.87 -6.62
CA ARG A 63 -7.44 -18.01 -7.55
C ARG A 63 -6.97 -18.30 -8.99
N ALA A 64 -5.89 -17.65 -9.43
CA ALA A 64 -5.29 -17.94 -10.72
C ALA A 64 -4.73 -19.36 -10.80
N LYS A 65 -4.13 -19.88 -9.72
CA LYS A 65 -3.68 -21.27 -9.63
C LYS A 65 -4.86 -22.24 -9.75
N GLN A 66 -5.96 -21.98 -9.08
CA GLN A 66 -7.21 -22.74 -9.21
C GLN A 66 -7.77 -22.68 -10.63
N ALA A 67 -7.54 -21.58 -11.34
CA ALA A 67 -7.87 -21.44 -12.77
C ALA A 67 -6.83 -22.05 -13.73
N GLY A 68 -5.88 -22.85 -13.22
CA GLY A 68 -4.91 -23.60 -14.03
C GLY A 68 -3.59 -22.86 -14.32
N VAL A 69 -3.31 -21.73 -13.67
CA VAL A 69 -2.00 -21.05 -13.77
C VAL A 69 -1.06 -21.60 -12.71
N MET A 70 -0.41 -22.72 -13.00
CA MET A 70 0.36 -23.49 -12.00
C MET A 70 1.54 -22.70 -11.43
N ASN A 71 2.12 -21.79 -12.20
CA ASN A 71 3.23 -20.92 -11.81
C ASN A 71 2.78 -19.54 -11.26
N ALA A 72 1.54 -19.41 -10.80
CA ALA A 72 1.01 -18.16 -10.27
C ALA A 72 1.81 -17.56 -9.09
N PHE A 73 2.60 -18.38 -8.39
CA PHE A 73 3.43 -17.96 -7.25
C PHE A 73 4.89 -17.67 -7.61
N ASP A 74 5.26 -17.66 -8.88
CA ASP A 74 6.63 -17.34 -9.31
C ASP A 74 7.03 -15.88 -9.09
N PHE A 75 6.09 -15.01 -8.74
CA PHE A 75 6.35 -13.69 -8.21
C PHE A 75 5.84 -13.56 -6.76
N PRO A 76 6.50 -12.75 -5.92
CA PRO A 76 6.21 -12.69 -4.50
C PRO A 76 4.94 -11.88 -4.19
N GLY A 77 4.44 -12.05 -2.96
CA GLY A 77 3.53 -11.09 -2.35
C GLY A 77 4.29 -9.86 -1.83
N PHE A 78 3.60 -8.73 -1.70
CA PHE A 78 4.16 -7.47 -1.21
C PHE A 78 4.78 -7.62 0.20
N VAL A 79 4.07 -8.28 1.11
CA VAL A 79 4.52 -8.45 2.49
C VAL A 79 5.84 -9.21 2.58
N PRO A 80 5.98 -10.43 2.02
CA PRO A 80 7.26 -11.15 2.10
C PRO A 80 8.39 -10.45 1.33
N ALA A 81 8.09 -9.74 0.23
CA ALA A 81 9.13 -9.10 -0.58
C ALA A 81 9.66 -7.80 0.01
N TYR A 82 8.79 -6.98 0.59
CA TYR A 82 9.14 -5.60 0.97
C TYR A 82 8.94 -5.29 2.45
N ILE A 83 7.97 -5.91 3.11
CA ILE A 83 7.60 -5.58 4.48
C ILE A 83 8.33 -6.44 5.52
N ARG A 84 8.37 -7.76 5.31
CA ARG A 84 9.03 -8.68 6.23
C ARG A 84 10.52 -8.35 6.46
N PRO A 85 11.33 -7.98 5.45
CA PRO A 85 12.70 -7.56 5.67
C PRO A 85 12.82 -6.37 6.63
N LEU A 86 11.93 -5.37 6.52
CA LEU A 86 11.92 -4.21 7.41
C LEU A 86 11.60 -4.60 8.86
N PHE A 87 10.64 -5.50 9.07
CA PHE A 87 10.36 -6.03 10.41
C PHE A 87 11.55 -6.80 11.00
N CYS A 88 12.26 -7.58 10.17
CA CYS A 88 13.45 -8.29 10.61
C CYS A 88 14.58 -7.32 11.02
N GLU A 89 14.60 -6.11 10.46
CA GLU A 89 15.49 -5.02 10.88
C GLU A 89 14.99 -4.23 12.10
N GLY A 90 13.85 -4.63 12.69
CA GLY A 90 13.23 -3.93 13.81
C GLY A 90 12.51 -2.64 13.41
N LYS A 91 12.31 -2.38 12.13
CA LYS A 91 11.56 -1.24 11.61
C LYS A 91 10.08 -1.57 11.48
N GLY A 92 9.23 -0.61 11.81
CA GLY A 92 7.79 -0.74 11.65
C GLY A 92 7.15 0.54 11.12
N PRO A 93 5.91 0.45 10.62
CA PRO A 93 5.23 1.59 10.03
C PRO A 93 4.95 2.67 11.08
N PHE A 94 5.14 3.93 10.65
CA PHE A 94 4.80 5.12 11.40
C PHE A 94 4.06 6.05 10.45
N ARG A 95 2.75 6.16 10.62
CA ARG A 95 1.88 6.97 9.77
C ARG A 95 1.37 8.16 10.54
N TRP A 96 1.26 9.31 9.87
CA TRP A 96 0.58 10.48 10.41
C TRP A 96 -0.24 11.18 9.34
N ALA A 97 -1.28 11.88 9.79
CA ALA A 97 -2.15 12.69 8.93
C ALA A 97 -2.34 14.07 9.56
N ALA A 98 -2.39 15.09 8.73
CA ALA A 98 -2.65 16.47 9.14
C ALA A 98 -4.17 16.75 9.07
N LEU A 99 -4.80 16.93 10.23
CA LEU A 99 -6.25 17.20 10.31
C LEU A 99 -6.64 18.58 9.76
N SER A 100 -5.67 19.48 9.59
CA SER A 100 -5.89 20.78 8.93
C SER A 100 -6.33 20.67 7.48
N GLY A 101 -6.05 19.53 6.82
CA GLY A 101 -6.20 19.40 5.38
C GLY A 101 -5.13 20.15 4.57
N ASP A 102 -4.19 20.85 5.23
CA ASP A 102 -3.14 21.63 4.55
C ASP A 102 -1.93 20.75 4.23
N PRO A 103 -1.61 20.49 2.94
CA PRO A 103 -0.43 19.73 2.55
C PRO A 103 0.88 20.26 3.12
N ASN A 104 0.98 21.58 3.38
CA ASN A 104 2.18 22.20 3.94
C ASN A 104 2.50 21.68 5.34
N ASP A 105 1.52 21.22 6.11
CA ASP A 105 1.78 20.64 7.43
C ASP A 105 2.52 19.29 7.31
N ILE A 106 2.24 18.51 6.25
CA ILE A 106 3.02 17.30 5.96
C ILE A 106 4.42 17.66 5.45
N LEU A 107 4.57 18.67 4.61
CA LEU A 107 5.90 19.10 4.15
C LEU A 107 6.80 19.57 5.31
N LYS A 108 6.22 20.23 6.31
CA LYS A 108 6.95 20.62 7.54
C LYS A 108 7.38 19.41 8.37
N THR A 109 6.49 18.42 8.51
CA THR A 109 6.84 17.17 9.20
C THR A 109 7.84 16.33 8.41
N ASP A 110 7.76 16.29 7.10
CA ASP A 110 8.77 15.67 6.22
C ASP A 110 10.16 16.27 6.48
N LYS A 111 10.24 17.61 6.51
CA LYS A 111 11.51 18.32 6.79
C LYS A 111 12.03 17.96 8.17
N LEU A 112 11.18 17.96 9.19
CA LEU A 112 11.55 17.56 10.54
C LEU A 112 12.09 16.13 10.60
N MET A 113 11.46 15.19 9.87
CA MET A 113 11.92 13.80 9.80
C MET A 113 13.36 13.71 9.26
N LEU A 114 13.69 14.48 8.22
CA LEU A 114 15.05 14.53 7.67
C LEU A 114 16.06 15.15 8.66
N GLU A 115 15.64 16.13 9.44
CA GLU A 115 16.47 16.75 10.50
C GLU A 115 16.70 15.80 11.69
N LEU A 116 15.71 14.97 12.03
CA LEU A 116 15.80 14.01 13.14
C LEU A 116 16.67 12.80 12.81
N PHE A 117 16.69 12.38 11.54
CA PHE A 117 17.36 11.16 11.06
C PHE A 117 18.26 11.45 9.85
N PRO A 118 19.26 12.33 9.99
CA PRO A 118 20.08 12.79 8.86
C PRO A 118 20.91 11.67 8.20
N GLU A 119 21.21 10.61 8.95
CA GLU A 119 22.00 9.47 8.45
C GLU A 119 21.14 8.43 7.72
N ASP A 120 19.80 8.47 7.83
CA ASP A 120 18.91 7.54 7.16
C ASP A 120 18.69 7.97 5.70
N LYS A 121 19.60 7.52 4.82
CA LYS A 121 19.52 7.79 3.38
C LYS A 121 18.28 7.16 2.72
N ALA A 122 17.77 6.05 3.27
CA ALA A 122 16.56 5.40 2.75
C ALA A 122 15.33 6.24 3.05
N LEU A 123 15.23 6.78 4.28
CA LEU A 123 14.17 7.71 4.65
C LEU A 123 14.23 8.99 3.81
N ALA A 124 15.43 9.56 3.62
CA ALA A 124 15.60 10.75 2.80
C ALA A 124 15.13 10.52 1.35
N LYS A 125 15.54 9.41 0.74
CA LYS A 125 15.11 9.02 -0.58
C LYS A 125 13.60 8.82 -0.67
N TRP A 126 13.02 8.15 0.33
CA TRP A 126 11.58 7.93 0.41
C TRP A 126 10.80 9.25 0.48
N VAL A 127 11.17 10.16 1.37
CA VAL A 127 10.50 11.46 1.52
C VAL A 127 10.57 12.25 0.23
N GLU A 128 11.75 12.34 -0.42
CA GLU A 128 11.92 13.00 -1.71
C GLU A 128 10.98 12.44 -2.80
N MET A 129 10.93 11.11 -2.90
CA MET A 129 10.10 10.44 -3.92
C MET A 129 8.61 10.60 -3.60
N ALA A 130 8.22 10.52 -2.33
CA ALA A 130 6.85 10.68 -1.91
C ALA A 130 6.33 12.09 -2.23
N GLN A 131 7.12 13.13 -1.99
CA GLN A 131 6.75 14.52 -2.35
C GLN A 131 6.56 14.71 -3.84
N LYS A 132 7.34 14.02 -4.67
CA LYS A 132 7.30 14.17 -6.13
C LYS A 132 6.24 13.32 -6.82
N ARG A 133 5.89 12.16 -6.24
CA ARG A 133 5.13 11.11 -6.94
C ARG A 133 3.82 10.71 -6.29
N ILE A 134 3.61 11.09 -5.03
CA ILE A 134 2.40 10.69 -4.30
C ILE A 134 1.55 11.93 -4.05
N SER A 135 0.42 12.02 -4.76
CA SER A 135 -0.59 13.03 -4.48
C SER A 135 -1.42 12.64 -3.26
N PHE A 136 -1.76 13.62 -2.44
CA PHE A 136 -2.67 13.39 -1.33
C PHE A 136 -4.09 13.16 -1.86
N GLN A 137 -4.71 12.10 -1.34
CA GLN A 137 -6.12 11.79 -1.58
C GLN A 137 -6.83 11.84 -0.23
N GLY A 138 -7.71 12.82 -0.04
CA GLY A 138 -8.30 13.10 1.25
C GLY A 138 -7.36 13.92 2.15
N LEU A 139 -7.28 13.58 3.45
CA LEU A 139 -6.39 14.26 4.36
C LEU A 139 -4.92 14.02 3.99
N PRO A 140 -4.09 15.09 3.99
CA PRO A 140 -2.67 14.93 3.76
C PRO A 140 -2.06 14.01 4.81
N ALA A 141 -1.33 12.99 4.36
CA ALA A 141 -0.76 11.97 5.22
C ALA A 141 0.62 11.53 4.72
N ARG A 142 1.41 10.96 5.62
CA ARG A 142 2.70 10.34 5.31
C ARG A 142 2.86 9.06 6.10
N ILE A 143 3.62 8.13 5.53
CA ILE A 143 4.09 6.93 6.21
C ILE A 143 5.61 6.86 6.08
N CYS A 144 6.28 6.44 7.15
CA CYS A 144 7.69 6.08 7.15
C CYS A 144 7.88 4.76 7.88
N TRP A 145 9.06 4.17 7.74
CA TRP A 145 9.46 2.96 8.44
C TRP A 145 10.53 3.32 9.44
N LEU A 146 10.20 3.21 10.74
CA LEU A 146 11.04 3.66 11.84
C LEU A 146 11.39 2.51 12.78
N GLY A 147 12.60 2.53 13.30
CA GLY A 147 13.11 1.59 14.27
C GLY A 147 12.61 1.81 15.70
N TYR A 148 13.07 0.94 16.58
CA TYR A 148 12.80 1.06 18.02
C TYR A 148 13.36 2.37 18.58
N GLY A 149 12.53 3.11 19.33
CA GLY A 149 12.89 4.43 19.87
C GLY A 149 12.74 5.60 18.91
N GLU A 150 12.90 5.39 17.59
CA GLU A 150 12.75 6.43 16.57
C GLU A 150 11.33 6.97 16.49
N ARG A 151 10.32 6.11 16.63
CA ARG A 151 8.91 6.51 16.67
C ARG A 151 8.59 7.43 17.84
N LYS A 152 9.19 7.15 19.03
CA LYS A 152 9.06 8.03 20.20
C LYS A 152 9.69 9.38 19.93
N LYS A 153 10.91 9.39 19.36
CA LYS A 153 11.64 10.62 19.00
C LYS A 153 10.83 11.46 18.01
N ALA A 154 10.29 10.85 16.95
CA ALA A 154 9.46 11.53 15.97
C ALA A 154 8.16 12.07 16.58
N GLY A 155 7.45 11.26 17.38
CA GLY A 155 6.19 11.66 18.03
C GLY A 155 6.38 12.84 18.99
N LEU A 156 7.42 12.84 19.79
CA LEU A 156 7.75 13.97 20.67
C LEU A 156 8.06 15.25 19.87
N ALA A 157 8.82 15.14 18.80
CA ALA A 157 9.16 16.27 17.95
C ALA A 157 7.91 16.82 17.22
N PHE A 158 6.99 15.95 16.78
CA PHE A 158 5.70 16.39 16.21
C PHE A 158 4.85 17.14 17.24
N ASN A 159 4.82 16.72 18.50
CA ASN A 159 4.16 17.46 19.57
C ASN A 159 4.69 18.88 19.71
N GLU A 160 6.01 19.06 19.61
CA GLU A 160 6.61 20.40 19.67
C GLU A 160 6.26 21.27 18.45
N LEU A 161 6.16 20.69 17.25
CA LEU A 161 5.63 21.42 16.08
C LEU A 161 4.20 21.91 16.28
N VAL A 162 3.35 21.07 16.85
CA VAL A 162 1.94 21.43 17.14
C VAL A 162 1.87 22.49 18.23
N LYS A 163 2.57 22.29 19.37
CA LYS A 163 2.59 23.25 20.49
C LYS A 163 3.13 24.61 20.11
N SER A 164 4.13 24.65 19.25
CA SER A 164 4.73 25.90 18.76
C SER A 164 3.93 26.59 17.66
N GLY A 165 2.80 26.01 17.24
CA GLY A 165 1.96 26.54 16.16
C GLY A 165 2.59 26.47 14.76
N LYS A 166 3.70 25.76 14.59
CA LYS A 166 4.34 25.56 13.28
C LYS A 166 3.51 24.67 12.37
N VAL A 167 2.71 23.79 12.94
CA VAL A 167 1.70 22.97 12.27
C VAL A 167 0.34 23.40 12.79
N LYS A 168 -0.63 23.63 11.89
CA LYS A 168 -1.90 24.28 12.21
C LYS A 168 -2.88 23.44 13.02
N ALA A 169 -2.80 22.13 12.95
CA ALA A 169 -3.79 21.25 13.59
C ALA A 169 -3.09 20.04 14.19
N PRO A 170 -3.81 19.31 15.09
CA PRO A 170 -3.29 18.07 15.62
C PRO A 170 -2.90 17.12 14.49
N LEU A 171 -1.77 16.45 14.66
CA LEU A 171 -1.38 15.33 13.82
C LEU A 171 -1.95 14.06 14.44
N VAL A 172 -2.68 13.29 13.66
CA VAL A 172 -3.10 11.94 14.04
C VAL A 172 -2.00 10.97 13.68
N ILE A 173 -1.47 10.26 14.68
CA ILE A 173 -0.46 9.23 14.48
C ILE A 173 -1.13 7.88 14.60
N GLY A 174 -0.98 7.05 13.59
CA GLY A 174 -1.54 5.71 13.53
C GLY A 174 -0.48 4.64 13.31
N ARG A 175 -0.81 3.42 13.73
CA ARG A 175 -0.09 2.21 13.31
C ARG A 175 -0.83 1.63 12.11
N ASP A 176 -0.10 1.25 11.08
CA ASP A 176 -0.67 0.34 10.09
C ASP A 176 -0.68 -1.06 10.67
N HIS A 177 -1.84 -1.65 10.69
CA HIS A 177 -1.95 -3.07 10.90
C HIS A 177 -1.69 -3.77 9.57
N LEU A 178 -0.76 -4.70 9.58
CA LEU A 178 -0.63 -5.69 8.52
C LEU A 178 -1.56 -6.86 8.83
N ASP A 179 -2.76 -6.55 9.24
CA ASP A 179 -3.80 -7.54 9.40
C ASP A 179 -4.34 -7.86 8.02
N SER A 180 -3.92 -8.96 7.54
CA SER A 180 -4.57 -9.63 6.42
C SER A 180 -5.33 -10.82 6.94
#